data_4476fa5e10edddb2d3bc4acd502efd65
#
_entry.id   4476fa5e10edddb2d3bc4acd502efd65
#
_cell.length_a   1.000
_cell.length_b   1.000
_cell.length_c   1.000
_cell.angle_alpha   90.00
_cell.angle_beta   90.00
_cell.angle_gamma   90.00
#
_symmetry.space_group_name_H-M   'P 1'
#
loop_
_entity.id
_entity.type
_entity.pdbx_description
1 polymer ?
#
loop_
_entity_poly.entity_id
_entity_poly.type
_entity_poly.pdbx_seq_one_letter_code
_entity_poly.pdbx_strand_id
1 'polypeptide(L)'
;MTDKPFKPGGVSPALVTPFTKTEEVDEVAFRRLIRHVLPHVDGLVVCGTTGEFPYLSPSEQKRLVEVAVEEAGGKPVIAGTGAAFTKQAIELARNAQAAGATACLVVTPYFLHPSPKGIYQHFYEIATAVDIPIILYNIPQTVDAYLPRRVVEDLADIPNIVALKDSSGNLTYTMEILEYAGDRINVLVGHDEVVLPALAAGCAGMILASAQVYPEIWQGVLAAVRRGDLEEARRLQRSVQKLSRIFCRYGGAVAVKAALNMMGVKVGRPRRPLKSVGGALLHEDRAEIQLELEKLGKIEPLEADFHVPDGPLAARFEAVSYTHLRAHETRHDLVCRLLLE
;
A
#
# COMPACT_ATOMS: atom_id res chain seq x y z
N MET A 1 -14.82 -12.14 -27.34
CA MET A 1 -14.06 -11.57 -26.21
C MET A 1 -12.83 -10.91 -26.80
N THR A 2 -12.72 -9.59 -26.70
CA THR A 2 -11.50 -8.88 -27.12
C THR A 2 -10.40 -9.20 -26.12
N ASP A 3 -9.28 -9.73 -26.60
CA ASP A 3 -8.14 -10.06 -25.76
C ASP A 3 -7.55 -8.72 -25.23
N LYS A 4 -7.68 -8.48 -23.92
CA LYS A 4 -7.23 -7.21 -23.31
C LYS A 4 -5.69 -7.18 -23.29
N PRO A 5 -5.05 -6.06 -23.65
CA PRO A 5 -3.61 -6.00 -23.92
C PRO A 5 -2.74 -6.21 -22.66
N PHE A 6 -3.30 -6.05 -21.46
CA PHE A 6 -2.62 -6.22 -20.18
C PHE A 6 -3.57 -6.79 -19.14
N LYS A 7 -3.15 -7.84 -18.45
CA LYS A 7 -3.91 -8.48 -17.37
C LYS A 7 -3.14 -8.34 -16.05
N PRO A 8 -3.38 -7.28 -15.27
CA PRO A 8 -2.68 -7.08 -14.00
C PRO A 8 -3.01 -8.20 -13.00
N GLY A 9 -2.00 -8.66 -12.29
CA GLY A 9 -2.13 -9.72 -11.27
C GLY A 9 -0.86 -9.82 -10.45
N GLY A 10 -0.73 -10.90 -9.64
CA GLY A 10 0.45 -11.09 -8.80
C GLY A 10 0.51 -10.13 -7.62
N VAL A 11 1.70 -9.85 -7.15
CA VAL A 11 2.00 -8.96 -6.01
C VAL A 11 2.65 -7.68 -6.51
N SER A 12 1.99 -6.54 -6.32
CA SER A 12 2.53 -5.22 -6.68
C SER A 12 2.50 -4.28 -5.48
N PRO A 13 3.64 -3.74 -5.03
CA PRO A 13 3.68 -2.76 -3.96
C PRO A 13 3.12 -1.42 -4.43
N ALA A 14 2.26 -0.81 -3.61
CA ALA A 14 1.94 0.61 -3.73
C ALA A 14 3.06 1.40 -3.06
N LEU A 15 4.03 1.88 -3.84
CA LEU A 15 5.24 2.51 -3.33
C LEU A 15 4.97 3.83 -2.62
N VAL A 16 5.69 4.07 -1.51
CA VAL A 16 5.78 5.40 -0.90
C VAL A 16 6.61 6.31 -1.80
N THR A 17 6.36 7.62 -1.74
CA THR A 17 7.24 8.64 -2.33
C THR A 17 8.21 9.12 -1.27
N PRO A 18 9.51 8.87 -1.40
CA PRO A 18 10.51 9.42 -0.50
C PRO A 18 10.63 10.93 -0.62
N PHE A 19 10.77 11.60 0.53
CA PHE A 19 10.99 13.05 0.58
C PHE A 19 12.25 13.39 1.39
N THR A 20 12.92 14.45 0.99
CA THR A 20 14.02 15.08 1.74
C THR A 20 13.51 15.75 3.01
N LYS A 21 14.43 16.32 3.82
CA LYS A 21 14.05 17.14 5.00
C LYS A 21 13.31 18.42 4.61
N THR A 22 13.54 18.94 3.40
CA THR A 22 12.88 20.11 2.81
C THR A 22 11.60 19.78 2.05
N GLU A 23 11.17 18.50 2.10
CA GLU A 23 9.94 18.00 1.46
C GLU A 23 9.99 17.95 -0.09
N GLU A 24 11.18 18.03 -0.66
CA GLU A 24 11.39 17.74 -2.08
C GLU A 24 11.39 16.22 -2.32
N VAL A 25 11.01 15.79 -3.51
CA VAL A 25 11.08 14.37 -3.89
C VAL A 25 12.55 13.90 -3.85
N ASP A 26 12.84 12.87 -3.08
CA ASP A 26 14.16 12.24 -3.00
C ASP A 26 14.26 11.11 -4.04
N GLU A 27 14.67 11.46 -5.25
CA GLU A 27 14.80 10.51 -6.36
C GLU A 27 15.82 9.40 -6.06
N VAL A 28 16.92 9.72 -5.36
CA VAL A 28 17.95 8.74 -5.00
C VAL A 28 17.39 7.68 -4.05
N ALA A 29 16.64 8.13 -3.04
CA ALA A 29 15.95 7.22 -2.13
C ALA A 29 14.85 6.42 -2.83
N PHE A 30 14.15 7.01 -3.81
CA PHE A 30 13.13 6.32 -4.59
C PHE A 30 13.72 5.20 -5.46
N ARG A 31 14.81 5.44 -6.16
CA ARG A 31 15.53 4.39 -6.91
C ARG A 31 16.00 3.25 -6.00
N ARG A 32 16.51 3.58 -4.81
CA ARG A 32 16.92 2.58 -3.82
C ARG A 32 15.73 1.74 -3.34
N LEU A 33 14.57 2.37 -3.06
CA LEU A 33 13.35 1.67 -2.69
C LEU A 33 12.89 0.71 -3.79
N ILE A 34 12.89 1.15 -5.06
CA ILE A 34 12.53 0.29 -6.19
C ILE A 34 13.45 -0.93 -6.25
N ARG A 35 14.76 -0.73 -6.20
CA ARG A 35 15.75 -1.81 -6.23
C ARG A 35 15.60 -2.78 -5.05
N HIS A 36 15.18 -2.28 -3.88
CA HIS A 36 14.90 -3.11 -2.71
C HIS A 36 13.72 -4.07 -2.93
N VAL A 37 12.63 -3.60 -3.53
CA VAL A 37 11.42 -4.41 -3.71
C VAL A 37 11.42 -5.25 -5.00
N LEU A 38 12.08 -4.77 -6.05
CA LEU A 38 11.99 -5.31 -7.41
C LEU A 38 12.24 -6.82 -7.53
N PRO A 39 13.19 -7.44 -6.79
CA PRO A 39 13.42 -8.89 -6.88
C PRO A 39 12.24 -9.75 -6.42
N HIS A 40 11.33 -9.19 -5.62
CA HIS A 40 10.29 -9.93 -4.90
C HIS A 40 8.86 -9.63 -5.36
N VAL A 41 8.67 -8.83 -6.40
CA VAL A 41 7.34 -8.34 -6.82
C VAL A 41 7.11 -8.54 -8.31
N ASP A 42 5.84 -8.54 -8.74
CA ASP A 42 5.47 -8.77 -10.14
C ASP A 42 5.29 -7.47 -10.94
N GLY A 43 5.13 -6.35 -10.26
CA GLY A 43 5.00 -5.01 -10.84
C GLY A 43 5.22 -3.93 -9.79
N LEU A 44 5.17 -2.67 -10.19
CA LEU A 44 5.31 -1.50 -9.33
C LEU A 44 4.09 -0.60 -9.47
N VAL A 45 3.60 -0.04 -8.37
CA VAL A 45 2.55 0.98 -8.39
C VAL A 45 3.10 2.27 -7.78
N VAL A 46 3.10 3.35 -8.55
CA VAL A 46 3.64 4.65 -8.15
C VAL A 46 2.56 5.72 -8.15
N CYS A 47 2.73 6.76 -7.38
CA CYS A 47 1.77 7.87 -7.30
C CYS A 47 0.34 7.42 -6.91
N GLY A 48 0.20 6.32 -6.13
CA GLY A 48 -1.06 5.94 -5.50
C GLY A 48 -1.29 6.68 -4.17
N THR A 49 -2.30 6.27 -3.41
CA THR A 49 -2.60 6.84 -2.07
C THR A 49 -1.39 6.73 -1.14
N THR A 50 -0.74 5.56 -1.11
CA THR A 50 0.49 5.33 -0.34
C THR A 50 1.66 6.20 -0.81
N GLY A 51 1.69 6.56 -2.09
CA GLY A 51 2.65 7.49 -2.69
C GLY A 51 2.33 8.96 -2.44
N GLU A 52 1.31 9.27 -1.64
CA GLU A 52 0.91 10.63 -1.27
C GLU A 52 0.55 11.50 -2.50
N PHE A 53 -0.08 10.91 -3.53
CA PHE A 53 -0.33 11.56 -4.81
C PHE A 53 -1.03 12.93 -4.72
N PRO A 54 -1.96 13.20 -3.76
CA PRO A 54 -2.59 14.52 -3.67
C PRO A 54 -1.61 15.65 -3.29
N TYR A 55 -0.45 15.29 -2.77
CA TYR A 55 0.60 16.25 -2.36
C TYR A 55 1.73 16.37 -3.39
N LEU A 56 1.60 15.73 -4.54
CA LEU A 56 2.55 15.78 -5.65
C LEU A 56 2.06 16.72 -6.74
N SER A 57 2.94 17.55 -7.26
CA SER A 57 2.66 18.29 -8.48
C SER A 57 2.61 17.35 -9.70
N PRO A 58 1.95 17.72 -10.81
CA PRO A 58 1.94 16.91 -12.02
C PRO A 58 3.34 16.60 -12.58
N SER A 59 4.29 17.52 -12.42
CA SER A 59 5.69 17.32 -12.82
C SER A 59 6.42 16.32 -11.93
N GLU A 60 6.21 16.35 -10.61
CA GLU A 60 6.75 15.34 -9.68
C GLU A 60 6.16 13.96 -9.97
N GLN A 61 4.85 13.84 -10.22
CA GLN A 61 4.22 12.58 -10.59
C GLN A 61 4.81 12.02 -11.89
N LYS A 62 4.94 12.84 -12.93
CA LYS A 62 5.55 12.43 -14.20
C LYS A 62 6.99 11.92 -13.97
N ARG A 63 7.80 12.66 -13.21
CA ARG A 63 9.19 12.28 -12.94
C ARG A 63 9.28 10.97 -12.17
N LEU A 64 8.42 10.75 -11.17
CA LEU A 64 8.37 9.48 -10.42
C LEU A 64 8.00 8.29 -11.32
N VAL A 65 7.10 8.48 -12.27
CA VAL A 65 6.75 7.44 -13.26
C VAL A 65 7.95 7.14 -14.16
N GLU A 66 8.64 8.16 -14.69
CA GLU A 66 9.85 7.99 -15.52
C GLU A 66 10.92 7.20 -14.76
N VAL A 67 11.22 7.58 -13.51
CA VAL A 67 12.20 6.88 -12.67
C VAL A 67 11.79 5.43 -12.42
N ALA A 68 10.51 5.19 -12.17
CA ALA A 68 10.02 3.82 -11.95
C ALA A 68 10.16 2.97 -13.22
N VAL A 69 9.88 3.51 -14.40
CA VAL A 69 10.06 2.82 -15.70
C VAL A 69 11.53 2.52 -15.96
N GLU A 70 12.42 3.49 -15.70
CA GLU A 70 13.87 3.31 -15.82
C GLU A 70 14.41 2.15 -14.96
N GLU A 71 13.88 2.02 -13.73
CA GLU A 71 14.35 1.04 -12.72
C GLU A 71 13.58 -0.31 -12.76
N ALA A 72 12.43 -0.38 -13.44
CA ALA A 72 11.52 -1.54 -13.37
C ALA A 72 12.09 -2.85 -13.98
N GLY A 73 13.16 -2.78 -14.77
CA GLY A 73 13.77 -3.98 -15.37
C GLY A 73 12.79 -4.78 -16.25
N GLY A 74 11.86 -4.11 -16.92
CA GLY A 74 10.83 -4.72 -17.76
C GLY A 74 9.56 -5.16 -17.04
N LYS A 75 9.47 -5.04 -15.71
CA LYS A 75 8.22 -5.29 -14.96
C LYS A 75 7.21 -4.17 -15.18
N PRO A 76 5.91 -4.46 -15.12
CA PRO A 76 4.87 -3.45 -15.26
C PRO A 76 4.99 -2.31 -14.26
N VAL A 77 4.82 -1.07 -14.72
CA VAL A 77 4.71 0.14 -13.90
C VAL A 77 3.29 0.69 -14.03
N ILE A 78 2.57 0.70 -12.93
CA ILE A 78 1.20 1.21 -12.83
C ILE A 78 1.27 2.59 -12.19
N ALA A 79 0.82 3.62 -12.89
CA ALA A 79 0.84 5.01 -12.41
C ALA A 79 -0.52 5.43 -11.85
N GLY A 80 -0.54 5.93 -10.62
CA GLY A 80 -1.72 6.61 -10.06
C GLY A 80 -1.97 7.93 -10.80
N THR A 81 -3.13 8.05 -11.44
CA THR A 81 -3.49 9.22 -12.25
C THR A 81 -4.87 9.77 -11.90
N GLY A 82 -5.45 9.31 -10.79
CA GLY A 82 -6.72 9.82 -10.29
C GLY A 82 -6.63 11.28 -9.84
N ALA A 83 -7.73 12.00 -10.01
CA ALA A 83 -7.89 13.38 -9.58
C ALA A 83 -9.34 13.66 -9.16
N ALA A 84 -9.56 14.82 -8.52
CA ALA A 84 -10.91 15.23 -8.12
C ALA A 84 -11.83 15.53 -9.31
N PHE A 85 -11.29 15.80 -10.50
CA PHE A 85 -12.06 16.12 -11.70
C PHE A 85 -11.44 15.54 -12.98
N THR A 86 -12.30 15.29 -13.98
CA THR A 86 -11.99 14.49 -15.18
C THR A 86 -10.83 15.07 -16.00
N LYS A 87 -10.84 16.37 -16.28
CA LYS A 87 -9.80 17.01 -17.11
C LYS A 87 -8.39 16.80 -16.55
N GLN A 88 -8.22 16.94 -15.24
CA GLN A 88 -6.93 16.70 -14.59
C GLN A 88 -6.53 15.23 -14.63
N ALA A 89 -7.47 14.31 -14.39
CA ALA A 89 -7.20 12.88 -14.49
C ALA A 89 -6.76 12.47 -15.90
N ILE A 90 -7.36 13.03 -16.95
CA ILE A 90 -6.94 12.84 -18.35
C ILE A 90 -5.51 13.36 -18.57
N GLU A 91 -5.20 14.55 -18.07
CA GLU A 91 -3.85 15.13 -18.19
C GLU A 91 -2.79 14.25 -17.52
N LEU A 92 -3.07 13.78 -16.28
CA LEU A 92 -2.18 12.88 -15.56
C LEU A 92 -2.03 11.52 -16.28
N ALA A 93 -3.11 10.98 -16.84
CA ALA A 93 -3.06 9.73 -17.59
C ALA A 93 -2.21 9.87 -18.87
N ARG A 94 -2.33 10.98 -19.59
CA ARG A 94 -1.47 11.29 -20.75
C ARG A 94 0.00 11.45 -20.36
N ASN A 95 0.29 12.11 -19.24
CA ASN A 95 1.64 12.25 -18.71
C ASN A 95 2.23 10.87 -18.34
N ALA A 96 1.45 10.01 -17.73
CA ALA A 96 1.86 8.65 -17.36
C ALA A 96 2.12 7.80 -18.63
N GLN A 97 1.25 7.87 -19.63
CA GLN A 97 1.45 7.20 -20.92
C GLN A 97 2.74 7.70 -21.60
N ALA A 98 2.97 9.00 -21.66
CA ALA A 98 4.17 9.59 -22.25
C ALA A 98 5.46 9.23 -21.45
N ALA A 99 5.35 9.01 -20.14
CA ALA A 99 6.44 8.56 -19.28
C ALA A 99 6.72 7.04 -19.38
N GLY A 100 5.95 6.28 -20.18
CA GLY A 100 6.15 4.86 -20.42
C GLY A 100 5.48 3.94 -19.38
N ALA A 101 4.52 4.41 -18.59
CA ALA A 101 3.74 3.56 -17.71
C ALA A 101 3.01 2.45 -18.48
N THR A 102 2.87 1.27 -17.87
CA THR A 102 2.15 0.12 -18.45
C THR A 102 0.63 0.28 -18.32
N ALA A 103 0.16 0.92 -17.24
CA ALA A 103 -1.25 1.16 -16.96
C ALA A 103 -1.44 2.37 -16.05
N CYS A 104 -2.65 2.93 -16.04
CA CYS A 104 -3.08 3.95 -15.09
C CYS A 104 -3.96 3.33 -13.99
N LEU A 105 -3.74 3.72 -12.73
CA LEU A 105 -4.61 3.44 -11.60
C LEU A 105 -5.42 4.70 -11.30
N VAL A 106 -6.73 4.66 -11.55
CA VAL A 106 -7.62 5.83 -11.46
C VAL A 106 -8.59 5.65 -10.30
N VAL A 107 -8.44 6.47 -9.27
CA VAL A 107 -9.35 6.47 -8.11
C VAL A 107 -10.67 7.17 -8.46
N THR A 108 -11.76 6.74 -7.84
CA THR A 108 -13.06 7.43 -7.88
C THR A 108 -12.88 8.92 -7.53
N PRO A 109 -13.51 9.86 -8.23
CA PRO A 109 -13.46 11.29 -7.88
C PRO A 109 -13.80 11.50 -6.40
N TYR A 110 -13.07 12.39 -5.75
CA TYR A 110 -13.12 12.61 -4.30
C TYR A 110 -13.42 14.06 -3.95
N PHE A 111 -13.77 14.30 -2.68
CA PHE A 111 -14.16 15.58 -2.09
C PHE A 111 -15.58 16.02 -2.48
N LEU A 112 -15.91 16.10 -3.78
CA LEU A 112 -17.27 16.30 -4.26
C LEU A 112 -17.79 14.96 -4.80
N HIS A 113 -19.02 14.60 -4.44
CA HIS A 113 -19.59 13.28 -4.70
C HIS A 113 -20.44 13.31 -5.98
N PRO A 114 -19.92 12.88 -7.14
CA PRO A 114 -20.70 12.82 -8.35
C PRO A 114 -21.74 11.70 -8.30
N SER A 115 -22.79 11.84 -9.10
CA SER A 115 -23.78 10.77 -9.29
C SER A 115 -23.14 9.53 -9.95
N PRO A 116 -23.75 8.33 -9.86
CA PRO A 116 -23.25 7.14 -10.57
C PRO A 116 -23.02 7.38 -12.07
N LYS A 117 -23.88 8.15 -12.74
CA LYS A 117 -23.72 8.54 -14.14
C LYS A 117 -22.49 9.44 -14.33
N GLY A 118 -22.23 10.38 -13.42
CA GLY A 118 -21.04 11.24 -13.45
C GLY A 118 -19.76 10.43 -13.21
N ILE A 119 -19.78 9.43 -12.34
CA ILE A 119 -18.66 8.50 -12.13
C ILE A 119 -18.39 7.69 -13.40
N TYR A 120 -19.42 7.11 -14.03
CA TYR A 120 -19.29 6.41 -15.30
C TYR A 120 -18.65 7.31 -16.37
N GLN A 121 -19.20 8.51 -16.57
CA GLN A 121 -18.70 9.45 -17.56
C GLN A 121 -17.24 9.84 -17.32
N HIS A 122 -16.85 10.05 -16.06
CA HIS A 122 -15.47 10.33 -15.68
C HIS A 122 -14.51 9.24 -16.16
N PHE A 123 -14.77 7.97 -15.85
CA PHE A 123 -13.91 6.86 -16.26
C PHE A 123 -13.96 6.63 -17.79
N TYR A 124 -15.13 6.79 -18.39
CA TYR A 124 -15.30 6.65 -19.83
C TYR A 124 -14.44 7.69 -20.60
N GLU A 125 -14.49 8.95 -20.19
CA GLU A 125 -13.70 10.02 -20.84
C GLU A 125 -12.20 9.81 -20.64
N ILE A 126 -11.75 9.33 -19.46
CA ILE A 126 -10.35 9.00 -19.26
C ILE A 126 -9.94 7.84 -20.17
N ALA A 127 -10.73 6.76 -20.19
CA ALA A 127 -10.43 5.58 -20.98
C ALA A 127 -10.37 5.88 -22.49
N THR A 128 -11.21 6.78 -22.97
CA THR A 128 -11.22 7.21 -24.38
C THR A 128 -10.14 8.24 -24.74
N ALA A 129 -9.50 8.85 -23.74
CA ALA A 129 -8.48 9.89 -23.94
C ALA A 129 -7.04 9.37 -24.01
N VAL A 130 -6.81 8.08 -23.67
CA VAL A 130 -5.51 7.42 -23.64
C VAL A 130 -5.60 6.02 -24.20
N ASP A 131 -4.48 5.48 -24.70
CA ASP A 131 -4.41 4.12 -25.26
C ASP A 131 -3.94 3.07 -24.23
N ILE A 132 -3.31 3.51 -23.13
CA ILE A 132 -2.83 2.58 -22.10
C ILE A 132 -3.97 2.03 -21.25
N PRO A 133 -3.81 0.81 -20.68
CA PRO A 133 -4.78 0.19 -19.81
C PRO A 133 -5.15 1.02 -18.58
N ILE A 134 -6.42 0.97 -18.18
CA ILE A 134 -6.97 1.63 -17.00
C ILE A 134 -7.35 0.59 -15.96
N ILE A 135 -6.92 0.79 -14.74
CA ILE A 135 -7.32 0.06 -13.54
C ILE A 135 -8.21 0.97 -12.72
N LEU A 136 -9.47 0.60 -12.55
CA LEU A 136 -10.41 1.30 -11.67
C LEU A 136 -9.94 1.15 -10.22
N TYR A 137 -10.12 2.19 -9.39
CA TYR A 137 -9.70 2.11 -8.00
C TYR A 137 -10.83 2.51 -7.03
N ASN A 138 -11.27 1.54 -6.24
CA ASN A 138 -12.25 1.68 -5.17
C ASN A 138 -11.55 1.74 -3.81
N ILE A 139 -11.66 2.87 -3.10
CA ILE A 139 -11.12 3.09 -1.74
C ILE A 139 -12.08 3.98 -0.94
N PRO A 140 -13.25 3.48 -0.57
CA PRO A 140 -14.33 4.29 0.00
C PRO A 140 -13.96 4.96 1.32
N GLN A 141 -13.12 4.36 2.14
CA GLN A 141 -12.68 4.93 3.42
C GLN A 141 -11.81 6.20 3.27
N THR A 142 -11.30 6.48 2.06
CA THR A 142 -10.48 7.66 1.77
C THR A 142 -11.23 8.70 0.95
N VAL A 143 -12.09 8.24 0.03
CA VAL A 143 -12.82 9.14 -0.88
C VAL A 143 -14.29 9.33 -0.47
N ASP A 144 -14.73 8.68 0.62
CA ASP A 144 -16.10 8.71 1.16
C ASP A 144 -17.18 8.33 0.11
N ALA A 145 -16.82 7.48 -0.84
CA ALA A 145 -17.73 6.98 -1.86
C ALA A 145 -17.30 5.60 -2.38
N TYR A 146 -18.25 4.68 -2.48
CA TYR A 146 -18.05 3.44 -3.23
C TYR A 146 -18.14 3.68 -4.74
N LEU A 147 -17.29 3.00 -5.51
CA LEU A 147 -17.51 2.84 -6.94
C LEU A 147 -18.68 1.86 -7.13
N PRO A 148 -19.85 2.30 -7.62
CA PRO A 148 -21.04 1.45 -7.67
C PRO A 148 -20.81 0.22 -8.55
N ARG A 149 -21.23 -0.97 -8.08
CA ARG A 149 -21.08 -2.22 -8.84
C ARG A 149 -21.56 -2.11 -10.29
N ARG A 150 -22.76 -1.56 -10.52
CA ARG A 150 -23.29 -1.36 -11.88
C ARG A 150 -22.38 -0.50 -12.76
N VAL A 151 -21.76 0.53 -12.20
CA VAL A 151 -20.81 1.36 -12.95
C VAL A 151 -19.57 0.54 -13.33
N VAL A 152 -19.06 -0.32 -12.43
CA VAL A 152 -17.95 -1.22 -12.77
C VAL A 152 -18.35 -2.19 -13.87
N GLU A 153 -19.54 -2.78 -13.79
CA GLU A 153 -20.10 -3.70 -14.77
C GLU A 153 -20.17 -3.07 -16.16
N ASP A 154 -20.73 -1.85 -16.27
CA ASP A 154 -20.84 -1.09 -17.53
C ASP A 154 -19.45 -0.68 -18.07
N LEU A 155 -18.52 -0.29 -17.19
CA LEU A 155 -17.16 0.10 -17.57
C LEU A 155 -16.31 -1.09 -18.01
N ALA A 156 -16.59 -2.30 -17.51
CA ALA A 156 -15.86 -3.51 -17.85
C ALA A 156 -15.94 -3.88 -19.35
N ASP A 157 -16.93 -3.37 -20.08
CA ASP A 157 -17.08 -3.54 -21.53
C ASP A 157 -16.13 -2.65 -22.35
N ILE A 158 -15.52 -1.64 -21.73
CA ILE A 158 -14.58 -0.74 -22.40
C ILE A 158 -13.24 -1.47 -22.58
N PRO A 159 -12.68 -1.51 -23.82
CA PRO A 159 -11.54 -2.39 -24.14
C PRO A 159 -10.28 -2.17 -23.28
N ASN A 160 -9.94 -0.92 -22.96
CA ASN A 160 -8.76 -0.58 -22.18
C ASN A 160 -9.01 -0.48 -20.66
N ILE A 161 -10.23 -0.70 -20.16
CA ILE A 161 -10.48 -0.93 -18.74
C ILE A 161 -10.23 -2.42 -18.45
N VAL A 162 -9.15 -2.70 -17.72
CA VAL A 162 -8.61 -4.07 -17.59
C VAL A 162 -8.71 -4.67 -16.20
N ALA A 163 -8.92 -3.85 -15.18
CA ALA A 163 -9.03 -4.31 -13.80
C ALA A 163 -9.74 -3.33 -12.87
N LEU A 164 -10.12 -3.85 -11.71
CA LEU A 164 -10.47 -3.07 -10.52
C LEU A 164 -9.51 -3.41 -9.38
N LYS A 165 -8.92 -2.40 -8.74
CA LYS A 165 -8.31 -2.51 -7.41
C LYS A 165 -9.37 -2.18 -6.36
N ASP A 166 -9.68 -3.13 -5.49
CA ASP A 166 -10.61 -2.92 -4.38
C ASP A 166 -9.88 -2.87 -3.04
N SER A 167 -9.86 -1.68 -2.43
CA SER A 167 -9.30 -1.44 -1.09
C SER A 167 -10.38 -1.27 -0.01
N SER A 168 -11.64 -1.57 -0.30
CA SER A 168 -12.75 -1.39 0.65
C SER A 168 -12.63 -2.29 1.89
N GLY A 169 -11.97 -3.45 1.77
CA GLY A 169 -11.99 -4.50 2.79
C GLY A 169 -13.34 -5.24 2.88
N ASN A 170 -14.30 -4.91 2.02
CA ASN A 170 -15.63 -5.50 2.00
C ASN A 170 -15.68 -6.67 1.01
N LEU A 171 -15.54 -7.89 1.54
CA LEU A 171 -15.57 -9.11 0.72
C LEU A 171 -16.88 -9.30 -0.05
N THR A 172 -18.01 -8.86 0.49
CA THR A 172 -19.30 -8.95 -0.23
C THR A 172 -19.22 -8.13 -1.51
N TYR A 173 -18.74 -6.90 -1.44
CA TYR A 173 -18.54 -6.07 -2.63
C TYR A 173 -17.54 -6.69 -3.61
N THR A 174 -16.41 -7.20 -3.10
CA THR A 174 -15.41 -7.89 -3.94
C THR A 174 -16.02 -9.07 -4.69
N MET A 175 -16.82 -9.89 -4.00
CA MET A 175 -17.50 -11.06 -4.60
C MET A 175 -18.54 -10.65 -5.63
N GLU A 176 -19.32 -9.60 -5.40
CA GLU A 176 -20.25 -9.04 -6.39
C GLU A 176 -19.51 -8.58 -7.66
N ILE A 177 -18.36 -7.91 -7.52
CA ILE A 177 -17.56 -7.50 -8.69
C ILE A 177 -17.04 -8.71 -9.45
N LEU A 178 -16.56 -9.75 -8.77
CA LEU A 178 -16.12 -11.00 -9.39
C LEU A 178 -17.26 -11.68 -10.14
N GLU A 179 -18.47 -11.69 -9.59
CA GLU A 179 -19.66 -12.29 -10.22
C GLU A 179 -20.08 -11.54 -11.50
N TYR A 180 -20.14 -10.19 -11.42
CA TYR A 180 -20.75 -9.39 -12.51
C TYR A 180 -19.75 -8.85 -13.54
N ALA A 181 -18.45 -8.82 -13.23
CA ALA A 181 -17.42 -8.24 -14.11
C ALA A 181 -16.14 -9.08 -14.20
N GLY A 182 -15.95 -10.12 -13.36
CA GLY A 182 -14.71 -10.87 -13.24
C GLY A 182 -14.32 -11.69 -14.47
N ASP A 183 -15.24 -11.96 -15.38
CA ASP A 183 -14.99 -12.58 -16.69
C ASP A 183 -14.37 -11.60 -17.70
N ARG A 184 -14.54 -10.29 -17.50
CA ARG A 184 -14.11 -9.21 -18.39
C ARG A 184 -12.90 -8.44 -17.88
N ILE A 185 -12.77 -8.26 -16.56
CA ILE A 185 -11.68 -7.53 -15.93
C ILE A 185 -11.11 -8.31 -14.73
N ASN A 186 -9.83 -8.12 -14.43
CA ASN A 186 -9.24 -8.68 -13.23
C ASN A 186 -9.63 -7.87 -11.99
N VAL A 187 -9.84 -8.55 -10.86
CA VAL A 187 -10.02 -7.91 -9.55
C VAL A 187 -8.75 -8.09 -8.73
N LEU A 188 -8.24 -6.99 -8.18
CA LEU A 188 -7.03 -6.95 -7.36
C LEU A 188 -7.40 -6.49 -5.95
N VAL A 189 -6.99 -7.25 -4.95
CA VAL A 189 -7.22 -6.85 -3.55
C VAL A 189 -6.24 -5.76 -3.15
N GLY A 190 -6.77 -4.72 -2.50
CA GLY A 190 -6.00 -3.56 -2.04
C GLY A 190 -6.08 -3.32 -0.53
N HIS A 191 -6.58 -4.30 0.23
CA HIS A 191 -6.71 -4.24 1.68
C HIS A 191 -6.07 -5.48 2.31
N ASP A 192 -5.02 -5.26 3.10
CA ASP A 192 -4.13 -6.30 3.61
C ASP A 192 -4.87 -7.39 4.43
N GLU A 193 -5.86 -7.00 5.24
CA GLU A 193 -6.53 -7.92 6.16
C GLU A 193 -7.41 -8.97 5.46
N VAL A 194 -7.78 -8.74 4.20
CA VAL A 194 -8.68 -9.63 3.43
C VAL A 194 -8.00 -10.29 2.22
N VAL A 195 -6.67 -10.28 2.15
CA VAL A 195 -5.92 -10.83 1.00
C VAL A 195 -6.24 -12.28 0.76
N LEU A 196 -6.09 -13.14 1.78
CA LEU A 196 -6.36 -14.57 1.64
C LEU A 196 -7.79 -14.87 1.16
N PRO A 197 -8.85 -14.39 1.84
CA PRO A 197 -10.21 -14.69 1.38
C PRO A 197 -10.53 -14.08 0.02
N ALA A 198 -9.98 -12.92 -0.34
CA ALA A 198 -10.17 -12.32 -1.66
C ALA A 198 -9.49 -13.14 -2.77
N LEU A 199 -8.27 -13.62 -2.55
CA LEU A 199 -7.60 -14.53 -3.48
C LEU A 199 -8.34 -15.86 -3.61
N ALA A 200 -8.82 -16.42 -2.50
CA ALA A 200 -9.63 -17.66 -2.52
C ALA A 200 -10.96 -17.48 -3.25
N ALA A 201 -11.53 -16.27 -3.23
CA ALA A 201 -12.73 -15.93 -4.00
C ALA A 201 -12.48 -15.73 -5.51
N GLY A 202 -11.20 -15.58 -5.94
CA GLY A 202 -10.86 -15.47 -7.37
C GLY A 202 -10.16 -14.16 -7.77
N CYS A 203 -9.75 -13.32 -6.83
CA CYS A 203 -8.92 -12.15 -7.16
C CYS A 203 -7.61 -12.59 -7.83
N ALA A 204 -7.20 -11.87 -8.88
CA ALA A 204 -6.04 -12.21 -9.71
C ALA A 204 -4.69 -11.88 -9.03
N GLY A 205 -4.70 -11.06 -7.99
CA GLY A 205 -3.53 -10.60 -7.27
C GLY A 205 -3.85 -9.45 -6.34
N MET A 206 -2.82 -8.68 -6.01
CA MET A 206 -2.93 -7.62 -5.01
C MET A 206 -2.08 -6.39 -5.34
N ILE A 207 -2.54 -5.23 -4.87
CA ILE A 207 -1.79 -3.97 -4.85
C ILE A 207 -1.81 -3.44 -3.42
N LEU A 208 -0.73 -3.65 -2.66
CA LEU A 208 -0.67 -3.39 -1.22
C LEU A 208 0.47 -2.44 -0.84
N ALA A 209 0.23 -1.60 0.14
CA ALA A 209 1.28 -0.76 0.73
C ALA A 209 2.33 -1.60 1.47
N SER A 210 1.91 -2.64 2.18
CA SER A 210 2.76 -3.56 2.94
C SER A 210 3.68 -4.42 2.07
N ALA A 211 3.36 -4.59 0.77
CA ALA A 211 4.17 -5.37 -0.16
C ALA A 211 5.55 -4.76 -0.45
N GLN A 212 5.86 -3.58 0.08
CA GLN A 212 7.22 -3.03 0.08
C GLN A 212 7.99 -3.33 1.38
N VAL A 213 7.33 -3.90 2.39
CA VAL A 213 7.93 -4.27 3.69
C VAL A 213 8.18 -5.78 3.77
N TYR A 214 7.21 -6.60 3.35
CA TYR A 214 7.29 -8.08 3.37
C TYR A 214 6.69 -8.71 2.10
N PRO A 215 7.23 -8.37 0.92
CA PRO A 215 6.70 -8.86 -0.36
C PRO A 215 6.73 -10.39 -0.48
N GLU A 216 7.75 -11.04 0.09
CA GLU A 216 7.90 -12.49 0.08
C GLU A 216 6.78 -13.23 0.81
N ILE A 217 6.21 -12.63 1.86
CA ILE A 217 5.06 -13.21 2.58
C ILE A 217 3.83 -13.17 1.67
N TRP A 218 3.58 -12.07 0.97
CA TRP A 218 2.47 -11.97 0.03
C TRP A 218 2.63 -12.87 -1.19
N GLN A 219 3.86 -13.03 -1.70
CA GLN A 219 4.15 -14.04 -2.72
C GLN A 219 3.86 -15.45 -2.20
N GLY A 220 4.24 -15.74 -0.95
CA GLY A 220 3.93 -17.01 -0.29
C GLY A 220 2.42 -17.26 -0.18
N VAL A 221 1.64 -16.26 0.26
CA VAL A 221 0.16 -16.36 0.34
C VAL A 221 -0.43 -16.64 -1.03
N LEU A 222 -0.04 -15.88 -2.06
CA LEU A 222 -0.53 -16.05 -3.42
C LEU A 222 -0.20 -17.45 -3.96
N ALA A 223 1.04 -17.91 -3.79
CA ALA A 223 1.50 -19.22 -4.23
C ALA A 223 0.75 -20.36 -3.50
N ALA A 224 0.54 -20.22 -2.19
CA ALA A 224 -0.19 -21.20 -1.38
C ALA A 224 -1.67 -21.32 -1.83
N VAL A 225 -2.35 -20.18 -2.03
CA VAL A 225 -3.74 -20.19 -2.55
C VAL A 225 -3.81 -20.85 -3.93
N ARG A 226 -2.89 -20.53 -4.84
CA ARG A 226 -2.84 -21.15 -6.18
C ARG A 226 -2.63 -22.66 -6.18
N ARG A 227 -1.97 -23.19 -5.14
CA ARG A 227 -1.79 -24.65 -4.94
C ARG A 227 -2.92 -25.30 -4.15
N GLY A 228 -3.89 -24.52 -3.65
CA GLY A 228 -4.95 -25.03 -2.78
C GLY A 228 -4.51 -25.25 -1.31
N ASP A 229 -3.32 -24.81 -0.94
CA ASP A 229 -2.76 -24.92 0.43
C ASP A 229 -3.25 -23.76 1.30
N LEU A 230 -4.50 -23.84 1.72
CA LEU A 230 -5.13 -22.79 2.55
C LEU A 230 -4.58 -22.76 3.98
N GLU A 231 -3.99 -23.83 4.46
CA GLU A 231 -3.37 -23.85 5.80
C GLU A 231 -2.11 -22.99 5.80
N GLU A 232 -1.22 -23.20 4.85
CA GLU A 232 -0.03 -22.37 4.68
C GLU A 232 -0.38 -20.91 4.38
N ALA A 233 -1.35 -20.65 3.50
CA ALA A 233 -1.81 -19.30 3.21
C ALA A 233 -2.31 -18.59 4.48
N ARG A 234 -3.06 -19.30 5.33
CA ARG A 234 -3.56 -18.78 6.61
C ARG A 234 -2.43 -18.51 7.61
N ARG A 235 -1.44 -19.39 7.67
CA ARG A 235 -0.26 -19.21 8.55
C ARG A 235 0.50 -17.94 8.16
N LEU A 236 0.76 -17.75 6.88
CA LEU A 236 1.45 -16.58 6.33
C LEU A 236 0.66 -15.28 6.54
N GLN A 237 -0.64 -15.26 6.22
CA GLN A 237 -1.50 -14.10 6.47
C GLN A 237 -1.49 -13.70 7.95
N ARG A 238 -1.59 -14.67 8.86
CA ARG A 238 -1.59 -14.41 10.32
C ARG A 238 -0.27 -13.83 10.82
N SER A 239 0.86 -14.20 10.22
CA SER A 239 2.17 -13.70 10.64
C SER A 239 2.34 -12.19 10.47
N VAL A 240 1.57 -11.57 9.56
CA VAL A 240 1.63 -10.12 9.27
C VAL A 240 0.37 -9.36 9.69
N GLN A 241 -0.61 -10.02 10.30
CA GLN A 241 -1.94 -9.44 10.55
C GLN A 241 -1.90 -8.18 11.43
N LYS A 242 -1.02 -8.12 12.43
CA LYS A 242 -0.87 -6.94 13.29
C LYS A 242 -0.28 -5.75 12.54
N LEU A 243 0.81 -5.96 11.78
CA LEU A 243 1.40 -4.92 10.93
C LEU A 243 0.42 -4.42 9.88
N SER A 244 -0.27 -5.34 9.20
CA SER A 244 -1.30 -5.01 8.22
C SER A 244 -2.36 -4.07 8.80
N ARG A 245 -2.82 -4.37 10.02
CA ARG A 245 -3.83 -3.57 10.72
C ARG A 245 -3.34 -2.17 11.05
N ILE A 246 -2.09 -2.04 11.48
CA ILE A 246 -1.46 -0.73 11.73
C ILE A 246 -1.33 0.04 10.41
N PHE A 247 -0.84 -0.60 9.35
CA PHE A 247 -0.67 0.05 8.05
C PHE A 247 -2.01 0.54 7.48
N CYS A 248 -3.07 -0.27 7.57
CA CYS A 248 -4.42 0.13 7.15
C CYS A 248 -4.96 1.31 7.96
N ARG A 249 -4.77 1.31 9.29
CA ARG A 249 -5.21 2.41 10.18
C ARG A 249 -4.62 3.77 9.78
N TYR A 250 -3.37 3.80 9.35
CA TYR A 250 -2.67 5.03 8.94
C TYR A 250 -2.74 5.30 7.43
N GLY A 251 -3.57 4.61 6.68
CA GLY A 251 -3.71 4.81 5.23
C GLY A 251 -2.47 4.43 4.41
N GLY A 252 -1.54 3.68 5.00
CA GLY A 252 -0.34 3.15 4.35
C GLY A 252 0.90 4.04 4.44
N ALA A 253 0.87 5.28 3.98
CA ALA A 253 2.06 6.12 3.82
C ALA A 253 2.86 6.30 5.12
N VAL A 254 2.20 6.70 6.20
CA VAL A 254 2.85 7.05 7.49
C VAL A 254 3.55 5.86 8.13
N ALA A 255 2.79 4.78 8.34
CA ALA A 255 3.29 3.61 9.08
C ALA A 255 4.27 2.78 8.22
N VAL A 256 4.03 2.68 6.92
CA VAL A 256 4.95 1.99 6.00
C VAL A 256 6.29 2.73 5.89
N LYS A 257 6.31 4.06 5.80
CA LYS A 257 7.57 4.82 5.84
C LYS A 257 8.32 4.60 7.16
N ALA A 258 7.61 4.53 8.29
CA ALA A 258 8.25 4.22 9.56
C ALA A 258 8.90 2.84 9.55
N ALA A 259 8.19 1.80 9.07
CA ALA A 259 8.70 0.44 8.95
C ALA A 259 9.94 0.38 8.03
N LEU A 260 9.87 0.96 6.83
CA LEU A 260 10.98 1.01 5.88
C LEU A 260 12.22 1.70 6.45
N ASN A 261 12.03 2.84 7.15
CA ASN A 261 13.15 3.53 7.80
C ASN A 261 13.77 2.68 8.92
N MET A 262 12.99 1.91 9.69
CA MET A 262 13.49 0.96 10.70
C MET A 262 14.31 -0.16 10.04
N MET A 263 13.89 -0.64 8.87
CA MET A 263 14.61 -1.63 8.07
C MET A 263 15.87 -1.08 7.38
N GLY A 264 16.21 0.20 7.58
CA GLY A 264 17.35 0.84 6.93
C GLY A 264 17.08 1.32 5.49
N VAL A 265 15.87 1.14 4.97
CA VAL A 265 15.45 1.70 3.67
C VAL A 265 15.01 3.15 3.91
N LYS A 266 15.96 4.06 3.82
CA LYS A 266 15.78 5.48 4.14
C LYS A 266 14.87 6.17 3.12
N VAL A 267 13.57 6.28 3.42
CA VAL A 267 12.54 6.90 2.57
C VAL A 267 12.04 8.26 3.08
N GLY A 268 12.64 8.76 4.15
CA GLY A 268 12.25 10.04 4.75
C GLY A 268 10.93 9.97 5.50
N ARG A 269 10.31 11.14 5.69
CA ARG A 269 9.01 11.30 6.38
C ARG A 269 7.91 11.61 5.37
N PRO A 270 6.62 11.43 5.73
CA PRO A 270 5.53 11.94 4.91
C PRO A 270 5.63 13.45 4.71
N ARG A 271 5.11 13.96 3.59
CA ARG A 271 4.97 15.39 3.32
C ARG A 271 3.88 15.99 4.22
N ARG A 272 4.01 17.25 4.62
CA ARG A 272 2.96 17.95 5.38
C ARG A 272 1.67 18.06 4.55
N PRO A 273 0.49 17.98 5.18
CA PRO A 273 0.18 17.93 6.62
C PRO A 273 0.20 16.53 7.25
N LEU A 274 0.51 15.44 6.52
CA LEU A 274 0.61 14.09 7.12
C LEU A 274 1.72 13.98 8.18
N LYS A 275 2.75 14.82 8.08
CA LYS A 275 3.78 15.01 9.11
C LYS A 275 3.27 15.94 10.19
N SER A 276 2.74 15.40 11.29
CA SER A 276 2.34 16.20 12.45
C SER A 276 3.52 16.66 13.31
N VAL A 277 3.30 17.68 14.16
CA VAL A 277 4.31 18.23 15.09
C VAL A 277 4.76 17.21 16.14
N GLY A 278 3.93 16.29 16.58
CA GLY A 278 4.26 15.21 17.53
C GLY A 278 4.70 13.89 16.86
N GLY A 279 4.81 13.87 15.54
CA GLY A 279 4.96 12.64 14.76
C GLY A 279 3.62 12.19 14.18
N ALA A 280 3.67 11.66 12.96
CA ALA A 280 2.47 11.19 12.27
C ALA A 280 1.99 9.82 12.77
N LEU A 281 2.75 9.16 13.64
CA LEU A 281 2.51 7.82 14.15
C LEU A 281 2.55 7.84 15.68
N LEU A 282 1.57 7.22 16.32
CA LEU A 282 1.55 7.06 17.78
C LEU A 282 2.77 6.26 18.27
N HIS A 283 3.29 6.58 19.45
CA HIS A 283 4.46 5.90 20.03
C HIS A 283 4.22 4.40 20.20
N GLU A 284 3.04 4.02 20.65
CA GLU A 284 2.63 2.62 20.81
C GLU A 284 2.65 1.86 19.49
N ASP A 285 2.05 2.42 18.44
CA ASP A 285 2.06 1.81 17.12
C ASP A 285 3.46 1.73 16.52
N ARG A 286 4.33 2.70 16.83
CA ARG A 286 5.74 2.67 16.43
C ARG A 286 6.50 1.51 17.09
N ALA A 287 6.31 1.32 18.40
CA ALA A 287 6.90 0.22 19.14
C ALA A 287 6.36 -1.14 18.66
N GLU A 288 5.07 -1.22 18.37
CA GLU A 288 4.45 -2.43 17.82
C GLU A 288 5.00 -2.78 16.42
N ILE A 289 5.17 -1.78 15.53
CA ILE A 289 5.81 -1.99 14.23
C ILE A 289 7.21 -2.58 14.41
N GLN A 290 8.02 -2.01 15.31
CA GLN A 290 9.36 -2.50 15.56
C GLN A 290 9.34 -3.95 16.05
N LEU A 291 8.53 -4.28 17.05
CA LEU A 291 8.40 -5.62 17.59
C LEU A 291 7.97 -6.65 16.53
N GLU A 292 7.01 -6.30 15.69
CA GLU A 292 6.55 -7.21 14.63
C GLU A 292 7.59 -7.35 13.51
N LEU A 293 8.37 -6.31 13.19
CA LEU A 293 9.48 -6.41 12.25
C LEU A 293 10.61 -7.31 12.79
N GLU A 294 10.92 -7.24 14.10
CA GLU A 294 11.86 -8.15 14.77
C GLU A 294 11.38 -9.60 14.66
N LYS A 295 10.10 -9.89 14.97
CA LYS A 295 9.51 -11.22 14.84
C LYS A 295 9.56 -11.79 13.43
N LEU A 296 9.46 -10.92 12.42
CA LEU A 296 9.58 -11.28 11.01
C LEU A 296 11.02 -11.39 10.53
N GLY A 297 12.01 -11.12 11.40
CA GLY A 297 13.42 -11.10 11.02
C GLY A 297 13.79 -10.00 10.02
N LYS A 298 13.01 -8.91 9.98
CA LYS A 298 13.25 -7.78 9.07
C LYS A 298 14.23 -6.76 9.63
N ILE A 299 14.41 -6.76 10.93
CA ILE A 299 15.39 -5.96 11.67
C ILE A 299 15.98 -6.82 12.80
N GLU A 300 17.20 -6.51 13.19
CA GLU A 300 17.82 -7.12 14.37
C GLU A 300 17.05 -6.67 15.63
N PRO A 301 16.88 -7.57 16.62
CA PRO A 301 16.35 -7.18 17.91
C PRO A 301 17.21 -6.07 18.51
N LEU A 302 16.56 -5.06 19.12
CA LEU A 302 17.31 -4.14 19.96
C LEU A 302 18.01 -4.96 21.07
N GLU A 303 19.35 -5.03 21.02
CA GLU A 303 20.11 -5.47 22.17
C GLU A 303 19.72 -4.57 23.33
N ALA A 304 19.13 -5.19 24.36
CA ALA A 304 18.88 -4.51 25.62
C ALA A 304 20.21 -4.35 26.38
N ASP A 305 21.09 -3.51 25.87
CA ASP A 305 22.19 -2.97 26.66
C ASP A 305 21.59 -2.00 27.71
N PHE A 306 20.82 -2.59 28.64
CA PHE A 306 20.48 -1.90 29.86
C PHE A 306 21.70 -1.96 30.77
N HIS A 307 22.62 -1.06 30.58
CA HIS A 307 23.53 -0.69 31.64
C HIS A 307 22.69 0.09 32.66
N VAL A 308 22.17 -0.63 33.66
CA VAL A 308 21.59 0.02 34.86
C VAL A 308 22.77 0.71 35.56
N PRO A 309 22.80 2.04 35.65
CA PRO A 309 23.87 2.72 36.36
C PRO A 309 23.85 2.22 37.81
N ASP A 310 25.01 1.81 38.33
CA ASP A 310 25.19 1.46 39.74
C ASP A 310 24.76 2.64 40.65
N GLY A 311 23.66 2.45 41.38
CA GLY A 311 23.16 3.50 42.28
C GLY A 311 21.86 3.12 43.01
N PRO A 312 21.33 3.97 43.89
CA PRO A 312 20.11 3.67 44.68
C PRO A 312 18.84 3.39 43.87
N LEU A 313 18.81 3.72 42.59
CA LEU A 313 17.75 3.38 41.64
C LEU A 313 17.81 1.93 41.20
N ALA A 314 18.96 1.28 41.16
CA ALA A 314 19.12 -0.13 40.76
C ALA A 314 18.29 -1.07 41.65
N ALA A 315 18.30 -0.84 42.98
CA ALA A 315 17.52 -1.67 43.92
C ALA A 315 15.99 -1.54 43.75
N ARG A 316 15.50 -0.42 43.21
CA ARG A 316 14.08 -0.27 42.85
C ARG A 316 13.71 -0.99 41.57
N PHE A 317 14.64 -1.09 40.61
CA PHE A 317 14.42 -1.81 39.35
C PHE A 317 14.46 -3.32 39.53
N GLU A 318 15.35 -3.87 40.36
CA GLU A 318 15.40 -5.31 40.64
C GLU A 318 14.13 -5.84 41.34
N ALA A 319 13.52 -5.07 42.23
CA ALA A 319 12.30 -5.46 42.93
C ALA A 319 11.05 -5.47 42.03
N VAL A 320 11.02 -4.68 40.97
CA VAL A 320 9.90 -4.62 40.01
C VAL A 320 10.07 -5.61 38.86
N SER A 321 11.33 -5.91 38.49
CA SER A 321 11.67 -6.70 37.30
C SER A 321 11.33 -8.19 37.42
N TYR A 322 11.55 -8.80 38.60
CA TYR A 322 11.54 -10.28 38.70
C TYR A 322 10.17 -10.92 38.82
N THR A 323 9.15 -10.18 39.26
CA THR A 323 7.78 -10.69 39.43
C THR A 323 6.88 -10.46 38.23
N HIS A 324 7.19 -9.51 37.36
CA HIS A 324 6.37 -9.10 36.23
C HIS A 324 6.89 -9.53 34.85
N LEU A 325 8.15 -9.91 34.71
CA LEU A 325 8.75 -10.39 33.45
C LEU A 325 8.26 -11.81 33.01
N ARG A 326 7.53 -12.52 33.86
CA ARG A 326 6.91 -13.81 33.50
C ARG A 326 5.51 -13.73 32.90
N ALA A 327 4.89 -12.59 32.92
CA ALA A 327 3.59 -12.37 32.29
C ALA A 327 3.78 -11.48 31.04
N HIS A 328 3.28 -11.89 29.94
CA HIS A 328 3.43 -11.37 28.57
C HIS A 328 3.09 -9.87 28.33
N GLU A 329 2.94 -9.03 29.36
CA GLU A 329 2.46 -7.63 29.24
C GLU A 329 3.51 -6.55 29.50
N THR A 330 4.70 -6.86 29.99
CA THR A 330 5.57 -5.89 30.68
C THR A 330 6.64 -5.21 29.82
N ARG A 331 6.95 -5.67 28.61
CA ARG A 331 7.91 -4.98 27.74
C ARG A 331 7.35 -3.66 27.19
N HIS A 332 6.04 -3.58 27.05
CA HIS A 332 5.33 -2.40 26.56
C HIS A 332 5.35 -1.22 27.55
N ASP A 333 5.15 -1.49 28.83
CA ASP A 333 5.11 -0.46 29.89
C ASP A 333 6.48 0.15 30.22
N LEU A 334 7.57 -0.62 30.08
CA LEU A 334 8.93 -0.12 30.34
C LEU A 334 9.42 0.86 29.26
N VAL A 335 9.15 0.55 28.00
CA VAL A 335 9.54 1.44 26.88
C VAL A 335 8.76 2.75 26.91
N CYS A 336 7.47 2.71 27.27
CA CYS A 336 6.65 3.93 27.38
C CYS A 336 7.04 4.84 28.55
N ARG A 337 7.51 4.30 29.68
CA ARG A 337 7.93 5.10 30.85
C ARG A 337 9.30 5.73 30.70
N LEU A 338 10.23 5.08 30.01
CA LEU A 338 11.59 5.62 29.78
C LEU A 338 11.66 6.69 28.68
N LEU A 339 10.60 6.86 27.90
CA LEU A 339 10.51 7.91 26.88
C LEU A 339 9.72 9.14 27.35
N LEU A 340 9.22 9.15 28.58
CA LEU A 340 8.47 10.26 29.20
C LEU A 340 9.27 11.06 30.24
N GLU A 341 10.49 10.66 30.56
CA GLU A 341 11.51 11.42 31.32
C GLU A 341 12.65 11.86 30.39
#